data_7e29ed6126252bcc6d0127c1c3ca211e
#
_entry.id   7e29ed6126252bcc6d0127c1c3ca211e
#
_cell.length_a   1.000
_cell.length_b   1.000
_cell.length_c   1.000
_cell.angle_alpha   90.00
_cell.angle_beta   90.00
_cell.angle_gamma   90.00
#
_symmetry.space_group_name_H-M   'P 1'
#
loop_
_entity.id
_entity.type
_entity.pdbx_description
1 polymer ?
#
loop_
_entity_poly.entity_id
_entity_poly.type
_entity_poly.pdbx_seq_one_letter_code
_entity_poly.pdbx_strand_id
1 'polypeptide(L)'
;MSFFRKIWAVYAVLLFLVMMFISMLVLLVNMALSPGERALRRNIYYLHHIFTPGFLTLVGIRVKVEGAEKIQPGQSYVIVGNHNSALDFIVNAEAFPGIFRFLAKQELHKVPVFGWVVKKMCLAVDRSSAMSRARSVVMLKQQLAAGWSIFIYPEGGRNRTGELLAPFYDGAFRIAIQTKAPIAIQTIVNIRAISATAKSIDLRPGTVRIVWDAPIETAQLDTADIPALKEQVRQTMLKHLKSA
;
A
#
# COMPACT_ATOMS: atom_id res chain seq x y z
N MET A 1 2.04 18.33 21.42
CA MET A 1 3.19 17.87 20.59
C MET A 1 4.42 18.66 20.99
N SER A 2 5.58 18.00 21.21
CA SER A 2 6.81 18.72 21.50
C SER A 2 7.27 19.52 20.27
N PHE A 3 7.92 20.64 20.49
CA PHE A 3 8.49 21.52 19.46
C PHE A 3 9.38 20.72 18.47
N PHE A 4 10.21 19.82 18.97
CA PHE A 4 11.08 18.97 18.16
C PHE A 4 10.32 18.05 17.18
N ARG A 5 9.17 17.51 17.57
CA ARG A 5 8.35 16.66 16.66
C ARG A 5 7.82 17.46 15.47
N LYS A 6 7.45 18.72 15.68
CA LYS A 6 7.01 19.59 14.57
C LYS A 6 8.15 19.89 13.60
N ILE A 7 9.33 20.24 14.12
CA ILE A 7 10.53 20.47 13.28
C ILE A 7 10.86 19.21 12.50
N TRP A 8 10.89 18.05 13.16
CA TRP A 8 11.18 16.78 12.51
C TRP A 8 10.16 16.43 11.42
N ALA A 9 8.89 16.69 11.66
CA ALA A 9 7.84 16.47 10.67
C ALA A 9 7.98 17.41 9.46
N VAL A 10 8.33 18.68 9.67
CA VAL A 10 8.63 19.64 8.59
C VAL A 10 9.84 19.18 7.78
N TYR A 11 10.93 18.80 8.45
CA TYR A 11 12.12 18.22 7.80
C TYR A 11 11.74 17.03 6.92
N ALA A 12 10.98 16.07 7.47
CA ALA A 12 10.57 14.87 6.73
C ALA A 12 9.72 15.20 5.49
N VAL A 13 8.83 16.20 5.57
CA VAL A 13 8.03 16.66 4.43
C VAL A 13 8.92 17.32 3.37
N LEU A 14 9.81 18.20 3.75
CA LEU A 14 10.73 18.86 2.81
C LEU A 14 11.64 17.84 2.14
N LEU A 15 12.21 16.92 2.91
CA LEU A 15 13.01 15.82 2.39
C LEU A 15 12.22 14.95 1.40
N PHE A 16 10.98 14.58 1.76
CA PHE A 16 10.10 13.81 0.87
C PHE A 16 9.87 14.54 -0.46
N LEU A 17 9.60 15.84 -0.43
CA LEU A 17 9.38 16.65 -1.64
C LEU A 17 10.64 16.71 -2.52
N VAL A 18 11.82 16.94 -1.91
CA VAL A 18 13.10 16.96 -2.64
C VAL A 18 13.39 15.59 -3.25
N MET A 19 13.30 14.51 -2.46
CA MET A 19 13.53 13.16 -2.95
C MET A 19 12.51 12.76 -4.03
N MET A 20 11.25 13.16 -3.89
CA MET A 20 10.21 12.91 -4.89
C MET A 20 10.49 13.66 -6.20
N PHE A 21 10.99 14.89 -6.13
CA PHE A 21 11.38 15.65 -7.32
C PHE A 21 12.55 14.97 -8.04
N ILE A 22 13.61 14.58 -7.30
CA ILE A 22 14.74 13.82 -7.88
C ILE A 22 14.25 12.51 -8.49
N SER A 23 13.40 11.78 -7.78
CA SER A 23 12.82 10.52 -8.27
C SER A 23 12.03 10.73 -9.55
N MET A 24 11.28 11.81 -9.68
CA MET A 24 10.55 12.12 -10.92
C MET A 24 11.50 12.20 -12.11
N LEU A 25 12.68 12.80 -11.96
CA LEU A 25 13.70 12.83 -13.03
C LEU A 25 14.19 11.42 -13.37
N VAL A 26 14.48 10.59 -12.37
CA VAL A 26 14.88 9.19 -12.57
C VAL A 26 13.79 8.41 -13.31
N LEU A 27 12.52 8.57 -12.91
CA LEU A 27 11.38 7.91 -13.54
C LEU A 27 11.22 8.34 -15.02
N LEU A 28 11.39 9.63 -15.30
CA LEU A 28 11.32 10.17 -16.66
C LEU A 28 12.44 9.62 -17.56
N VAL A 29 13.68 9.60 -17.06
CA VAL A 29 14.82 9.02 -17.78
C VAL A 29 14.58 7.54 -18.06
N ASN A 30 14.15 6.76 -17.08
CA ASN A 30 13.81 5.36 -17.28
C ASN A 30 12.73 5.14 -18.34
N MET A 31 11.72 6.02 -18.38
CA MET A 31 10.65 5.93 -19.39
C MET A 31 11.12 6.32 -20.79
N ALA A 32 12.06 7.27 -20.90
CA ALA A 32 12.66 7.66 -22.16
C ALA A 32 13.55 6.56 -22.74
N LEU A 33 14.37 5.90 -21.89
CA LEU A 33 15.30 4.85 -22.28
C LEU A 33 14.62 3.52 -22.63
N SER A 34 13.49 3.21 -22.03
CA SER A 34 12.75 1.97 -22.26
C SER A 34 11.27 2.19 -22.00
N PRO A 35 10.49 2.56 -22.98
CA PRO A 35 9.05 2.79 -22.81
C PRO A 35 8.29 1.49 -22.50
N GLY A 36 7.09 1.63 -21.91
CA GLY A 36 6.16 0.54 -21.68
C GLY A 36 6.36 -0.19 -20.35
N GLU A 37 6.00 -1.46 -20.35
CA GLU A 37 5.92 -2.30 -19.14
C GLU A 37 7.28 -2.47 -18.42
N ARG A 38 8.37 -2.56 -19.17
CA ARG A 38 9.73 -2.68 -18.60
C ARG A 38 10.11 -1.46 -17.77
N ALA A 39 9.85 -0.26 -18.29
CA ALA A 39 10.09 0.98 -17.56
C ALA A 39 9.21 1.06 -16.32
N LEU A 40 7.93 0.67 -16.44
CA LEU A 40 7.00 0.67 -15.31
C LEU A 40 7.49 -0.23 -14.17
N ARG A 41 7.92 -1.47 -14.48
CA ARG A 41 8.48 -2.40 -13.48
C ARG A 41 9.74 -1.85 -12.81
N ARG A 42 10.68 -1.31 -13.58
CA ARG A 42 11.91 -0.69 -13.03
C ARG A 42 11.59 0.52 -12.15
N ASN A 43 10.64 1.34 -12.56
CA ASN A 43 10.25 2.52 -11.82
C ASN A 43 9.59 2.17 -10.49
N ILE A 44 8.71 1.17 -10.48
CA ILE A 44 8.08 0.69 -9.24
C ILE A 44 9.12 0.01 -8.35
N TYR A 45 10.04 -0.78 -8.92
CA TYR A 45 11.15 -1.36 -8.18
C TYR A 45 12.02 -0.27 -7.52
N TYR A 46 12.38 0.77 -8.27
CA TYR A 46 13.12 1.92 -7.73
C TYR A 46 12.37 2.59 -6.57
N LEU A 47 11.07 2.84 -6.73
CA LEU A 47 10.27 3.45 -5.68
C LEU A 47 10.19 2.58 -4.43
N HIS A 48 10.03 1.27 -4.57
CA HIS A 48 9.88 0.35 -3.43
C HIS A 48 11.21 0.06 -2.73
N HIS A 49 12.29 -0.17 -3.50
CA HIS A 49 13.53 -0.74 -2.95
C HIS A 49 14.70 0.26 -2.87
N ILE A 50 14.56 1.46 -3.42
CA ILE A 50 15.59 2.50 -3.35
C ILE A 50 15.06 3.77 -2.70
N PHE A 51 14.01 4.35 -3.28
CA PHE A 51 13.42 5.59 -2.74
C PHE A 51 12.87 5.40 -1.32
N THR A 52 12.05 4.38 -1.12
CA THR A 52 11.36 4.14 0.16
C THR A 52 12.33 3.86 1.31
N PRO A 53 13.25 2.87 1.25
CA PRO A 53 14.22 2.64 2.32
C PRO A 53 15.16 3.83 2.52
N GLY A 54 15.57 4.52 1.45
CA GLY A 54 16.36 5.75 1.55
C GLY A 54 15.65 6.84 2.34
N PHE A 55 14.39 7.13 2.00
CA PHE A 55 13.58 8.10 2.73
C PHE A 55 13.40 7.71 4.19
N LEU A 56 12.97 6.47 4.46
CA LEU A 56 12.73 5.99 5.82
C LEU A 56 13.98 6.05 6.69
N THR A 57 15.13 5.67 6.14
CA THR A 57 16.43 5.78 6.83
C THR A 57 16.75 7.23 7.21
N LEU A 58 16.60 8.16 6.26
CA LEU A 58 16.91 9.59 6.49
C LEU A 58 15.97 10.24 7.51
N VAL A 59 14.72 9.77 7.62
CA VAL A 59 13.80 10.24 8.67
C VAL A 59 13.85 9.40 9.94
N GLY A 60 14.83 8.50 10.07
CA GLY A 60 15.08 7.71 11.28
C GLY A 60 14.03 6.63 11.54
N ILE A 61 13.35 6.15 10.51
CA ILE A 61 12.35 5.07 10.63
C ILE A 61 12.95 3.76 10.12
N ARG A 62 12.87 2.73 10.93
CA ARG A 62 13.24 1.36 10.58
C ARG A 62 11.98 0.54 10.39
N VAL A 63 11.93 -0.30 9.37
CA VAL A 63 10.86 -1.27 9.17
C VAL A 63 11.36 -2.65 9.58
N LYS A 64 10.71 -3.24 10.57
CA LYS A 64 10.95 -4.64 10.98
C LYS A 64 9.87 -5.49 10.34
N VAL A 65 10.25 -6.34 9.41
CA VAL A 65 9.35 -7.23 8.68
C VAL A 65 9.44 -8.64 9.26
N GLU A 66 8.30 -9.25 9.54
CA GLU A 66 8.15 -10.61 10.03
C GLU A 66 7.27 -11.40 9.05
N GLY A 67 7.61 -12.65 8.75
CA GLY A 67 6.83 -13.54 7.90
C GLY A 67 6.95 -13.26 6.39
N ALA A 68 7.93 -12.47 5.93
CA ALA A 68 8.12 -12.20 4.51
C ALA A 68 8.40 -13.47 3.69
N GLU A 69 8.97 -14.49 4.31
CA GLU A 69 9.25 -15.82 3.72
C GLU A 69 7.98 -16.57 3.31
N LYS A 70 6.81 -16.18 3.83
CA LYS A 70 5.51 -16.77 3.45
C LYS A 70 5.01 -16.25 2.09
N ILE A 71 5.59 -15.16 1.60
CA ILE A 71 5.23 -14.55 0.32
C ILE A 71 6.13 -15.13 -0.77
N GLN A 72 5.54 -15.87 -1.69
CA GLN A 72 6.29 -16.53 -2.76
C GLN A 72 6.72 -15.53 -3.85
N PRO A 73 8.02 -15.47 -4.20
CA PRO A 73 8.48 -14.65 -5.30
C PRO A 73 7.82 -15.03 -6.63
N GLY A 74 7.45 -14.04 -7.42
CA GLY A 74 6.85 -14.26 -8.75
C GLY A 74 5.35 -14.55 -8.76
N GLN A 75 4.74 -14.81 -7.61
CA GLN A 75 3.28 -14.97 -7.50
C GLN A 75 2.58 -13.60 -7.41
N SER A 76 1.45 -13.47 -8.10
CA SER A 76 0.58 -12.29 -8.02
C SER A 76 -0.40 -12.42 -6.86
N TYR A 77 -0.55 -11.36 -6.08
CA TYR A 77 -1.42 -11.31 -4.93
C TYR A 77 -2.40 -10.14 -4.99
N VAL A 78 -3.57 -10.32 -4.41
CA VAL A 78 -4.33 -9.20 -3.85
C VAL A 78 -3.82 -8.99 -2.43
N ILE A 79 -2.99 -7.97 -2.25
CA ILE A 79 -2.42 -7.63 -0.94
C ILE A 79 -3.43 -6.77 -0.19
N VAL A 80 -3.74 -7.13 1.03
CA VAL A 80 -4.61 -6.35 1.92
C VAL A 80 -3.85 -5.91 3.15
N GLY A 81 -3.97 -4.63 3.50
CA GLY A 81 -3.31 -4.04 4.68
C GLY A 81 -4.22 -3.08 5.43
N ASN A 82 -3.99 -2.88 6.72
CA ASN A 82 -4.66 -1.86 7.51
C ASN A 82 -4.13 -0.46 7.16
N HIS A 83 -4.98 0.57 7.33
CA HIS A 83 -4.65 1.94 6.91
C HIS A 83 -4.87 2.95 8.03
N ASN A 84 -3.80 3.36 8.67
CA ASN A 84 -3.83 4.25 9.83
C ASN A 84 -3.12 5.59 9.62
N SER A 85 -2.16 5.67 8.69
CA SER A 85 -1.30 6.84 8.49
C SER A 85 -1.06 7.14 7.00
N ALA A 86 -0.67 8.36 6.69
CA ALA A 86 -0.14 8.68 5.36
C ALA A 86 1.20 7.99 5.08
N LEU A 87 1.92 7.56 6.13
CA LEU A 87 3.18 6.83 6.00
C LEU A 87 3.00 5.38 5.57
N ASP A 88 1.79 4.81 5.72
CA ASP A 88 1.53 3.39 5.43
C ASP A 88 1.95 2.98 4.02
N PHE A 89 1.67 3.81 3.00
CA PHE A 89 2.04 3.47 1.64
C PHE A 89 3.55 3.36 1.43
N ILE A 90 4.35 4.11 2.21
CA ILE A 90 5.81 4.04 2.17
C ILE A 90 6.30 2.76 2.85
N VAL A 91 5.90 2.52 4.10
CA VAL A 91 6.36 1.33 4.85
C VAL A 91 5.86 0.02 4.23
N ASN A 92 4.66 0.02 3.62
CA ASN A 92 4.13 -1.15 2.92
C ASN A 92 4.96 -1.48 1.66
N ALA A 93 5.43 -0.46 0.94
CA ALA A 93 6.27 -0.65 -0.24
C ALA A 93 7.62 -1.30 0.12
N GLU A 94 8.24 -0.88 1.22
CA GLU A 94 9.49 -1.48 1.70
C GLU A 94 9.32 -2.93 2.17
N ALA A 95 8.17 -3.23 2.79
CA ALA A 95 7.95 -4.53 3.42
C ALA A 95 7.62 -5.67 2.45
N PHE A 96 7.30 -5.39 1.19
CA PHE A 96 6.98 -6.43 0.21
C PHE A 96 8.23 -6.90 -0.52
N PRO A 97 8.49 -8.22 -0.61
CA PRO A 97 9.71 -8.75 -1.23
C PRO A 97 9.75 -8.61 -2.75
N GLY A 98 8.65 -8.18 -3.37
CA GLY A 98 8.55 -7.94 -4.81
C GLY A 98 8.11 -6.52 -5.13
N ILE A 99 7.36 -6.38 -6.21
CA ILE A 99 6.74 -5.11 -6.62
C ILE A 99 5.23 -5.27 -6.74
N PHE A 100 4.50 -4.24 -6.37
CA PHE A 100 3.04 -4.18 -6.51
C PHE A 100 2.59 -2.80 -6.92
N ARG A 101 1.33 -2.68 -7.32
CA ARG A 101 0.69 -1.40 -7.62
C ARG A 101 -0.36 -1.11 -6.57
N PHE A 102 -0.33 0.11 -6.03
CA PHE A 102 -1.40 0.57 -5.13
C PHE A 102 -2.69 0.86 -5.88
N LEU A 103 -3.80 0.51 -5.26
CA LEU A 103 -5.11 1.00 -5.66
C LEU A 103 -5.30 2.41 -5.07
N ALA A 104 -5.32 3.42 -5.93
CA ALA A 104 -5.37 4.82 -5.54
C ALA A 104 -6.70 5.47 -5.92
N LYS A 105 -7.12 6.48 -5.15
CA LYS A 105 -8.24 7.34 -5.51
C LYS A 105 -7.86 8.23 -6.69
N GLN A 106 -8.77 8.42 -7.64
CA GLN A 106 -8.53 9.25 -8.82
C GLN A 106 -8.19 10.71 -8.48
N GLU A 107 -8.73 11.24 -7.39
CA GLU A 107 -8.47 12.62 -6.95
C GLU A 107 -7.00 12.88 -6.59
N LEU A 108 -6.23 11.84 -6.23
CA LEU A 108 -4.80 11.99 -5.95
C LEU A 108 -3.98 12.42 -7.17
N HIS A 109 -4.49 12.21 -8.39
CA HIS A 109 -3.86 12.69 -9.62
C HIS A 109 -3.75 14.22 -9.71
N LYS A 110 -4.56 14.95 -8.93
CA LYS A 110 -4.57 16.42 -8.90
C LYS A 110 -3.45 17.03 -8.04
N VAL A 111 -2.77 16.22 -7.22
CA VAL A 111 -1.69 16.71 -6.35
C VAL A 111 -0.45 17.01 -7.20
N PRO A 112 0.11 18.24 -7.17
CA PRO A 112 1.29 18.59 -7.94
C PRO A 112 2.44 17.61 -7.70
N VAL A 113 3.21 17.27 -8.74
CA VAL A 113 4.34 16.33 -8.74
C VAL A 113 3.93 14.90 -8.34
N PHE A 114 3.40 14.73 -7.11
CA PHE A 114 2.95 13.43 -6.59
C PHE A 114 1.85 12.81 -7.45
N GLY A 115 0.88 13.61 -7.91
CA GLY A 115 -0.21 13.15 -8.77
C GLY A 115 0.27 12.55 -10.09
N TRP A 116 1.36 13.07 -10.67
CA TRP A 116 1.96 12.47 -11.86
C TRP A 116 2.50 11.06 -11.56
N VAL A 117 3.22 10.89 -10.44
CA VAL A 117 3.71 9.57 -10.00
C VAL A 117 2.55 8.61 -9.75
N VAL A 118 1.52 9.05 -9.02
CA VAL A 118 0.32 8.25 -8.77
C VAL A 118 -0.35 7.81 -10.07
N LYS A 119 -0.51 8.74 -11.03
CA LYS A 119 -1.12 8.45 -12.34
C LYS A 119 -0.37 7.38 -13.13
N LYS A 120 0.96 7.35 -13.03
CA LYS A 120 1.80 6.42 -13.78
C LYS A 120 2.01 5.09 -13.05
N MET A 121 2.19 5.13 -11.71
CA MET A 121 2.63 3.97 -10.93
C MET A 121 1.48 3.25 -10.21
N CYS A 122 0.39 3.95 -9.86
CA CYS A 122 -0.75 3.35 -9.17
C CYS A 122 -1.88 2.97 -10.16
N LEU A 123 -2.83 2.19 -9.67
CA LEU A 123 -4.08 1.87 -10.35
C LEU A 123 -5.17 2.79 -9.84
N ALA A 124 -5.62 3.71 -10.68
CA ALA A 124 -6.72 4.60 -10.30
C ALA A 124 -8.06 3.90 -10.46
N VAL A 125 -8.91 3.99 -9.44
CA VAL A 125 -10.27 3.50 -9.50
C VAL A 125 -11.25 4.64 -9.31
N ASP A 126 -12.19 4.71 -10.22
CA ASP A 126 -13.37 5.55 -10.09
C ASP A 126 -14.51 4.71 -9.46
N ARG A 127 -15.01 5.19 -8.33
CA ARG A 127 -16.09 4.53 -7.58
C ARG A 127 -17.42 5.26 -7.72
N SER A 128 -17.49 6.29 -8.56
CA SER A 128 -18.65 7.19 -8.69
C SER A 128 -19.88 6.49 -9.25
N SER A 129 -19.72 5.51 -10.14
CA SER A 129 -20.82 4.81 -10.78
C SER A 129 -20.63 3.29 -10.80
N ALA A 130 -21.72 2.54 -11.03
CA ALA A 130 -21.67 1.09 -11.21
C ALA A 130 -20.82 0.70 -12.42
N MET A 131 -20.90 1.45 -13.52
CA MET A 131 -20.12 1.25 -14.73
C MET A 131 -18.63 1.44 -14.48
N SER A 132 -18.26 2.52 -13.77
CA SER A 132 -16.85 2.79 -13.43
C SER A 132 -16.28 1.71 -12.52
N ARG A 133 -17.06 1.21 -11.57
CA ARG A 133 -16.66 0.08 -10.72
C ARG A 133 -16.42 -1.18 -11.54
N ALA A 134 -17.32 -1.52 -12.49
CA ALA A 134 -17.15 -2.70 -13.36
C ALA A 134 -15.87 -2.59 -14.23
N ARG A 135 -15.62 -1.43 -14.84
CA ARG A 135 -14.38 -1.17 -15.60
C ARG A 135 -13.13 -1.33 -14.75
N SER A 136 -13.17 -0.85 -13.50
CA SER A 136 -12.06 -1.01 -12.56
C SER A 136 -11.78 -2.49 -12.26
N VAL A 137 -12.80 -3.31 -12.09
CA VAL A 137 -12.64 -4.76 -11.87
C VAL A 137 -11.95 -5.42 -13.07
N VAL A 138 -12.38 -5.09 -14.31
CA VAL A 138 -11.74 -5.62 -15.53
C VAL A 138 -10.27 -5.25 -15.61
N MET A 139 -9.95 -3.97 -15.34
CA MET A 139 -8.56 -3.49 -15.31
C MET A 139 -7.73 -4.26 -14.25
N LEU A 140 -8.25 -4.45 -13.04
CA LEU A 140 -7.54 -5.15 -11.97
C LEU A 140 -7.30 -6.62 -12.31
N LYS A 141 -8.28 -7.28 -12.96
CA LYS A 141 -8.10 -8.65 -13.49
C LYS A 141 -6.95 -8.72 -14.49
N GLN A 142 -6.89 -7.78 -15.44
CA GLN A 142 -5.82 -7.70 -16.43
C GLN A 142 -4.45 -7.50 -15.78
N GLN A 143 -4.36 -6.66 -14.74
CA GLN A 143 -3.11 -6.42 -14.02
C GLN A 143 -2.62 -7.67 -13.28
N LEU A 144 -3.51 -8.38 -12.58
CA LEU A 144 -3.17 -9.64 -11.90
C LEU A 144 -2.73 -10.71 -12.89
N ALA A 145 -3.44 -10.85 -14.03
CA ALA A 145 -3.06 -11.76 -15.10
C ALA A 145 -1.72 -11.42 -15.76
N ALA A 146 -1.33 -10.13 -15.77
CA ALA A 146 -0.03 -9.66 -16.24
C ALA A 146 1.11 -9.84 -15.21
N GLY A 147 0.85 -10.50 -14.08
CA GLY A 147 1.85 -10.80 -13.05
C GLY A 147 2.09 -9.64 -12.07
N TRP A 148 1.15 -8.68 -11.95
CA TRP A 148 1.22 -7.65 -10.93
C TRP A 148 0.51 -8.07 -9.65
N SER A 149 1.11 -7.83 -8.51
CA SER A 149 0.39 -7.78 -7.25
C SER A 149 -0.31 -6.42 -7.10
N ILE A 150 -1.45 -6.39 -6.42
CA ILE A 150 -2.24 -5.18 -6.21
C ILE A 150 -2.46 -4.98 -4.73
N PHE A 151 -2.06 -3.80 -4.22
CA PHE A 151 -2.26 -3.44 -2.82
C PHE A 151 -3.56 -2.66 -2.63
N ILE A 152 -4.40 -3.15 -1.73
CA ILE A 152 -5.70 -2.56 -1.42
C ILE A 152 -5.85 -2.40 0.09
N TYR A 153 -6.25 -1.20 0.52
CA TYR A 153 -6.70 -0.99 1.89
C TYR A 153 -8.20 -1.32 1.98
N PRO A 154 -8.60 -2.43 2.61
CA PRO A 154 -10.00 -2.85 2.64
C PRO A 154 -10.88 -1.90 3.46
N GLU A 155 -10.30 -1.09 4.33
CA GLU A 155 -10.97 0.00 5.05
C GLU A 155 -11.44 1.15 4.14
N GLY A 156 -11.00 1.20 2.89
CA GLY A 156 -11.39 2.21 1.90
C GLY A 156 -10.79 3.60 2.12
N GLY A 157 -10.10 3.82 3.21
CA GLY A 157 -9.42 5.05 3.59
C GLY A 157 -8.73 4.90 4.94
N ARG A 158 -8.05 5.96 5.39
CA ARG A 158 -7.39 5.96 6.70
C ARG A 158 -8.40 5.77 7.82
N ASN A 159 -8.12 4.84 8.72
CA ASN A 159 -8.96 4.59 9.89
C ASN A 159 -8.95 5.82 10.82
N ARG A 160 -10.14 6.40 11.02
CA ARG A 160 -10.41 7.54 11.92
C ARG A 160 -11.37 7.19 13.04
N THR A 161 -11.70 5.90 13.20
CA THR A 161 -12.71 5.42 14.16
C THR A 161 -11.98 5.27 15.47
N GLY A 162 -11.31 5.42 16.15
CA GLY A 162 -10.68 5.04 17.44
C GLY A 162 -10.40 3.54 17.59
N GLU A 163 -11.02 2.69 16.78
CA GLU A 163 -10.83 1.24 16.78
C GLU A 163 -9.50 0.82 16.15
N LEU A 164 -9.06 -0.41 16.39
CA LEU A 164 -7.84 -0.96 15.79
C LEU A 164 -7.97 -1.07 14.26
N LEU A 165 -9.14 -1.47 13.78
CA LEU A 165 -9.51 -1.57 12.36
C LEU A 165 -10.87 -0.96 12.12
N ALA A 166 -11.01 -0.17 11.06
CA ALA A 166 -12.32 0.24 10.56
C ALA A 166 -13.03 -0.94 9.84
N PRO A 167 -14.33 -0.86 9.59
CA PRO A 167 -15.05 -1.87 8.82
C PRO A 167 -14.45 -2.08 7.42
N PHE A 168 -14.39 -3.33 6.97
CA PHE A 168 -13.85 -3.68 5.65
C PHE A 168 -14.94 -3.68 4.58
N TYR A 169 -14.64 -3.09 3.43
CA TYR A 169 -15.45 -3.19 2.22
C TYR A 169 -15.14 -4.49 1.44
N ASP A 170 -16.11 -4.98 0.69
CA ASP A 170 -16.01 -6.25 -0.03
C ASP A 170 -15.08 -6.22 -1.27
N GLY A 171 -14.69 -5.02 -1.73
CA GLY A 171 -14.04 -4.83 -3.02
C GLY A 171 -12.77 -5.67 -3.22
N ALA A 172 -11.87 -5.70 -2.23
CA ALA A 172 -10.63 -6.47 -2.31
C ALA A 172 -10.90 -7.99 -2.39
N PHE A 173 -11.81 -8.48 -1.57
CA PHE A 173 -12.19 -9.89 -1.48
C PHE A 173 -12.89 -10.37 -2.75
N ARG A 174 -13.81 -9.56 -3.29
CA ARG A 174 -14.47 -9.82 -4.56
C ARG A 174 -13.48 -9.92 -5.72
N ILE A 175 -12.50 -9.04 -5.79
CA ILE A 175 -11.45 -9.08 -6.82
C ILE A 175 -10.62 -10.36 -6.67
N ALA A 176 -10.16 -10.68 -5.47
CA ALA A 176 -9.37 -11.88 -5.21
C ALA A 176 -10.11 -13.16 -5.66
N ILE A 177 -11.36 -13.34 -5.25
CA ILE A 177 -12.21 -14.48 -5.63
C ILE A 177 -12.43 -14.51 -7.15
N GLN A 178 -12.79 -13.40 -7.77
CA GLN A 178 -13.08 -13.35 -9.21
C GLN A 178 -11.85 -13.58 -10.09
N THR A 179 -10.65 -13.31 -9.58
CA THR A 179 -9.38 -13.51 -10.30
C THR A 179 -8.68 -14.79 -9.90
N LYS A 180 -9.20 -15.48 -8.88
CA LYS A 180 -8.55 -16.64 -8.25
C LYS A 180 -7.14 -16.32 -7.74
N ALA A 181 -6.86 -15.04 -7.43
CA ALA A 181 -5.60 -14.61 -6.90
C ALA A 181 -5.59 -14.73 -5.37
N PRO A 182 -4.56 -15.31 -4.76
CA PRO A 182 -4.49 -15.43 -3.31
C PRO A 182 -4.44 -14.07 -2.63
N ILE A 183 -4.99 -14.00 -1.42
CA ILE A 183 -4.91 -12.80 -0.56
C ILE A 183 -3.68 -12.90 0.32
N ALA A 184 -2.74 -11.95 0.16
CA ALA A 184 -1.63 -11.75 1.09
C ALA A 184 -2.02 -10.70 2.15
N ILE A 185 -1.90 -11.06 3.42
CA ILE A 185 -2.30 -10.22 4.54
C ILE A 185 -1.05 -9.54 5.11
N GLN A 186 -1.03 -8.21 5.08
CA GLN A 186 0.02 -7.39 5.70
C GLN A 186 -0.56 -6.57 6.85
N THR A 187 -0.03 -6.72 8.06
CA THR A 187 -0.46 -5.94 9.22
C THR A 187 0.63 -4.97 9.67
N ILE A 188 0.34 -3.67 9.63
CA ILE A 188 1.20 -2.64 10.24
C ILE A 188 0.75 -2.49 11.70
N VAL A 189 1.64 -2.83 12.63
CA VAL A 189 1.24 -2.99 14.04
C VAL A 189 1.21 -1.67 14.80
N ASN A 190 2.25 -0.85 14.71
CA ASN A 190 2.45 0.29 15.61
C ASN A 190 2.62 1.65 14.92
N ILE A 191 2.14 1.81 13.71
CA ILE A 191 2.34 3.04 12.90
C ILE A 191 1.81 4.30 13.58
N ARG A 192 0.71 4.21 14.33
CA ARG A 192 0.12 5.34 15.07
C ARG A 192 1.09 5.93 16.10
N ALA A 193 2.00 5.14 16.63
CA ALA A 193 3.04 5.60 17.55
C ALA A 193 4.12 6.42 16.84
N ILE A 194 4.35 6.19 15.56
CA ILE A 194 5.38 6.84 14.72
C ILE A 194 4.79 8.03 13.96
N SER A 195 3.59 7.86 13.40
CA SER A 195 2.90 8.89 12.62
C SER A 195 1.41 8.84 12.95
N ALA A 196 0.96 9.78 13.77
CA ALA A 196 -0.43 9.84 14.18
C ALA A 196 -1.35 10.25 13.01
N THR A 197 -2.56 9.71 13.02
CA THR A 197 -3.61 10.02 12.03
C THR A 197 -4.22 11.41 12.18
N ALA A 198 -3.83 12.15 13.21
CA ALA A 198 -4.45 13.41 13.59
C ALA A 198 -4.28 14.51 12.51
N LYS A 199 -4.97 15.62 12.74
CA LYS A 199 -5.08 16.79 11.87
C LYS A 199 -3.75 17.51 11.58
N SER A 200 -2.65 17.09 12.19
CA SER A 200 -1.32 17.69 12.03
C SER A 200 -0.32 16.67 11.47
N ILE A 201 0.65 17.17 10.71
CA ILE A 201 1.82 16.38 10.30
C ILE A 201 2.59 16.04 11.58
N ASP A 202 2.53 14.78 11.99
CA ASP A 202 3.23 14.27 13.16
C ASP A 202 4.05 13.05 12.74
N LEU A 203 5.36 13.17 12.89
CA LEU A 203 6.30 12.11 12.57
C LEU A 203 7.40 12.09 13.63
N ARG A 204 7.82 10.90 14.01
CA ARG A 204 8.99 10.71 14.88
C ARG A 204 9.83 9.53 14.40
N PRO A 205 11.13 9.54 14.66
CA PRO A 205 11.98 8.37 14.48
C PRO A 205 11.49 7.18 15.30
N GLY A 206 11.77 5.97 14.82
CA GLY A 206 11.42 4.75 15.54
C GLY A 206 11.32 3.54 14.62
N THR A 207 10.84 2.43 15.17
CA THR A 207 10.69 1.18 14.42
C THR A 207 9.22 0.89 14.16
N VAL A 208 8.86 0.68 12.89
CA VAL A 208 7.55 0.19 12.46
C VAL A 208 7.66 -1.33 12.31
N ARG A 209 6.73 -2.05 12.93
CA ARG A 209 6.63 -3.50 12.80
C ARG A 209 5.56 -3.87 11.79
N ILE A 210 5.91 -4.70 10.81
CA ILE A 210 5.02 -5.21 9.78
C ILE A 210 5.05 -6.74 9.82
N VAL A 211 3.87 -7.35 9.81
CA VAL A 211 3.72 -8.80 9.85
C VAL A 211 3.00 -9.27 8.60
N TRP A 212 3.57 -10.27 7.95
CA TRP A 212 2.93 -11.04 6.89
C TRP A 212 2.40 -12.35 7.45
N ASP A 213 1.15 -12.66 7.14
CA ASP A 213 0.56 -13.97 7.40
C ASP A 213 0.62 -14.84 6.15
N ALA A 214 0.41 -16.15 6.32
CA ALA A 214 0.29 -17.07 5.20
C ALA A 214 -0.85 -16.60 4.27
N PRO A 215 -0.62 -16.54 2.95
CA PRO A 215 -1.65 -16.16 2.01
C PRO A 215 -2.87 -17.07 2.09
N ILE A 216 -4.05 -16.52 1.85
CA ILE A 216 -5.30 -17.28 1.76
C ILE A 216 -5.59 -17.55 0.30
N GLU A 217 -5.66 -18.82 -0.06
CA GLU A 217 -6.05 -19.24 -1.41
C GLU A 217 -7.52 -18.97 -1.68
N THR A 218 -7.83 -18.45 -2.87
CA THR A 218 -9.19 -18.08 -3.27
C THR A 218 -9.73 -18.91 -4.44
N ALA A 219 -8.93 -19.87 -4.94
CA ALA A 219 -9.26 -20.63 -6.14
C ALA A 219 -10.58 -21.40 -6.03
N GLN A 220 -10.91 -21.89 -4.84
CA GLN A 220 -12.12 -22.67 -4.54
C GLN A 220 -13.27 -21.83 -3.97
N LEU A 221 -13.04 -20.54 -3.72
CA LEU A 221 -14.04 -19.65 -3.13
C LEU A 221 -14.94 -19.03 -4.19
N ASP A 222 -16.17 -18.71 -3.78
CA ASP A 222 -17.12 -17.94 -4.58
C ASP A 222 -17.58 -16.65 -3.87
N THR A 223 -18.50 -15.91 -4.48
CA THR A 223 -18.93 -14.62 -3.92
C THR A 223 -19.76 -14.76 -2.64
N ALA A 224 -20.30 -15.93 -2.33
CA ALA A 224 -21.00 -16.19 -1.06
C ALA A 224 -20.01 -16.27 0.11
N ASP A 225 -18.74 -16.63 -0.16
CA ASP A 225 -17.69 -16.73 0.86
C ASP A 225 -17.11 -15.38 1.28
N ILE A 226 -17.45 -14.28 0.60
CA ILE A 226 -16.89 -12.97 0.90
C ILE A 226 -17.02 -12.57 2.39
N PRO A 227 -18.16 -12.74 3.07
CA PRO A 227 -18.28 -12.38 4.47
C PRO A 227 -17.33 -13.18 5.38
N ALA A 228 -17.20 -14.48 5.15
CA ALA A 228 -16.33 -15.36 5.92
C ALA A 228 -14.83 -15.02 5.68
N LEU A 229 -14.43 -14.84 4.43
CA LEU A 229 -13.08 -14.46 4.04
C LEU A 229 -12.68 -13.09 4.61
N LYS A 230 -13.59 -12.13 4.56
CA LYS A 230 -13.40 -10.78 5.13
C LYS A 230 -13.17 -10.84 6.65
N GLU A 231 -13.98 -11.62 7.35
CA GLU A 231 -13.84 -11.79 8.80
C GLU A 231 -12.56 -12.55 9.16
N GLN A 232 -12.19 -13.58 8.42
CA GLN A 232 -10.92 -14.30 8.60
C GLN A 232 -9.72 -13.34 8.50
N VAL A 233 -9.66 -12.52 7.45
CA VAL A 233 -8.60 -11.52 7.28
C VAL A 233 -8.61 -10.51 8.42
N ARG A 234 -9.80 -10.05 8.83
CA ARG A 234 -9.95 -9.09 9.92
C ARG A 234 -9.44 -9.65 11.24
N GLN A 235 -9.80 -10.89 11.59
CA GLN A 235 -9.33 -11.56 12.82
C GLN A 235 -7.82 -11.80 12.80
N THR A 236 -7.26 -12.16 11.64
CA THR A 236 -5.81 -12.32 11.46
C THR A 236 -5.07 -11.02 11.79
N MET A 237 -5.51 -9.89 11.24
CA MET A 237 -4.92 -8.58 11.56
C MET A 237 -5.11 -8.19 13.02
N LEU A 238 -6.31 -8.41 13.59
CA LEU A 238 -6.60 -8.08 14.99
C LEU A 238 -5.72 -8.85 15.98
N LYS A 239 -5.35 -10.09 15.69
CA LYS A 239 -4.42 -10.88 16.50
C LYS A 239 -3.10 -10.14 16.70
N HIS A 240 -2.52 -9.57 15.64
CA HIS A 240 -1.26 -8.82 15.71
C HIS A 240 -1.42 -7.45 16.34
N LEU A 241 -2.54 -6.78 16.10
CA LEU A 241 -2.81 -5.44 16.63
C LEU A 241 -3.12 -5.42 18.12
N LYS A 242 -3.70 -6.50 18.67
CA LYS A 242 -3.98 -6.64 20.11
C LYS A 242 -2.75 -7.07 20.93
N SER A 243 -1.75 -7.65 20.28
CA SER A 243 -0.51 -8.10 20.94
C SER A 243 0.62 -7.05 20.91
N ALA A 244 0.31 -5.80 20.53
CA ALA A 244 1.27 -4.72 20.35
C ALA A 244 1.39 -3.78 21.56
#